data_48d83e224a8a73356474bfae8c1f11b3
#
_entry.id   48d83e224a8a73356474bfae8c1f11b3
#
_cell.length_a   1.000
_cell.length_b   1.000
_cell.length_c   1.000
_cell.angle_alpha   90.00
_cell.angle_beta   90.00
_cell.angle_gamma   90.00
#
_symmetry.space_group_name_H-M   'P 1'
#
loop_
_entity.id
_entity.type
_entity.pdbx_description
1 polymer ?
#
loop_
_entity_poly.entity_id
_entity_poly.type
_entity_poly.pdbx_seq_one_letter_code
_entity_poly.pdbx_strand_id
1 'polypeptide(L)'
;MDIRTEERYEDDFNQGNLFIMKRSGERVPFDESKIVRAIEKANAEVTIPLEKMSEEKIEEIAAQIKRDAENAGRDLSVEEIQDKVEDSLMIAGYCTLARLYITYRYKHNLDRKKSTLDKKIESLINVKVNKDGSVSGSNEEVNQENSNKDTKVLSVQRDYMAGEWSREYTSRNLLPEDVVNAHRIGLIHVHDTDYMAQPEGNCCLIN
;
A
#
# COMPACT_ATOMS: atom_id res chain seq x y z
N MET A 1 -5.46 -11.89 20.81
CA MET A 1 -5.74 -12.71 19.61
C MET A 1 -6.87 -13.65 20.02
N ASP A 2 -7.98 -13.63 19.29
CA ASP A 2 -9.19 -14.33 19.73
C ASP A 2 -9.14 -15.79 19.23
N ILE A 3 -9.35 -16.77 20.13
CA ILE A 3 -9.31 -18.22 19.85
C ILE A 3 -10.17 -18.60 18.63
N ARG A 4 -11.26 -17.88 18.38
CA ARG A 4 -12.12 -18.07 17.20
C ARG A 4 -11.46 -17.70 15.87
N THR A 5 -10.42 -16.89 15.91
CA THR A 5 -9.64 -16.50 14.70
C THR A 5 -8.64 -17.59 14.34
N GLU A 6 -8.05 -18.25 15.34
CA GLU A 6 -7.10 -19.34 15.13
C GLU A 6 -7.79 -20.60 14.59
N GLU A 7 -8.95 -20.99 15.14
CA GLU A 7 -9.74 -22.13 14.64
C GLU A 7 -10.19 -21.90 13.18
N ARG A 8 -10.54 -20.68 12.79
CA ARG A 8 -10.92 -20.35 11.44
C ARG A 8 -9.74 -20.38 10.45
N TYR A 9 -8.54 -20.05 10.91
CA TYR A 9 -7.30 -20.15 10.13
C TYR A 9 -6.94 -21.62 9.83
N GLU A 10 -7.06 -22.50 10.83
CA GLU A 10 -6.78 -23.92 10.66
C GLU A 10 -7.80 -24.65 9.75
N ASP A 11 -9.08 -24.27 9.83
CA ASP A 11 -10.14 -24.84 9.00
C ASP A 11 -10.00 -24.43 7.52
N ASP A 12 -9.66 -23.17 7.23
CA ASP A 12 -9.44 -22.68 5.85
C ASP A 12 -8.21 -23.33 5.21
N PHE A 13 -7.17 -23.56 6.00
CA PHE A 13 -5.94 -24.25 5.53
C PHE A 13 -6.18 -25.72 5.21
N ASN A 14 -6.98 -26.42 6.02
CA ASN A 14 -7.37 -27.80 5.84
C ASN A 14 -8.30 -28.02 4.63
N GLN A 15 -8.98 -26.97 4.12
CA GLN A 15 -9.84 -27.01 2.93
C GLN A 15 -9.09 -26.71 1.63
N GLY A 16 -7.77 -26.52 1.64
CA GLY A 16 -6.96 -26.23 0.45
C GLY A 16 -7.17 -24.82 -0.14
N ASN A 17 -7.79 -23.92 0.61
CA ASN A 17 -7.98 -22.53 0.21
C ASN A 17 -6.75 -21.70 0.57
N LEU A 18 -6.00 -21.26 -0.43
CA LEU A 18 -4.84 -20.40 -0.25
C LEU A 18 -5.26 -18.93 -0.19
N PHE A 19 -4.83 -18.22 0.84
CA PHE A 19 -5.09 -16.79 1.02
C PHE A 19 -3.79 -16.00 1.08
N ILE A 20 -3.91 -14.71 0.78
CA ILE A 20 -2.83 -13.73 0.91
C ILE A 20 -3.30 -12.51 1.70
N MET A 21 -2.35 -11.86 2.36
CA MET A 21 -2.59 -10.63 3.10
C MET A 21 -2.28 -9.42 2.21
N LYS A 22 -3.30 -8.60 1.96
CA LYS A 22 -3.10 -7.30 1.30
C LYS A 22 -2.37 -6.33 2.21
N ARG A 23 -1.82 -5.26 1.63
CA ARG A 23 -1.20 -4.13 2.35
C ARG A 23 -2.16 -3.39 3.29
N SER A 24 -3.47 -3.49 3.02
CA SER A 24 -4.53 -2.97 3.89
C SER A 24 -4.80 -3.83 5.12
N GLY A 25 -4.14 -4.99 5.27
CA GLY A 25 -4.45 -6.00 6.27
C GLY A 25 -5.63 -6.90 5.91
N GLU A 26 -6.25 -6.71 4.74
CA GLU A 26 -7.37 -7.54 4.27
C GLU A 26 -6.87 -8.89 3.76
N ARG A 27 -7.48 -9.98 4.23
CA ARG A 27 -7.25 -11.35 3.76
C ARG A 27 -8.06 -11.62 2.50
N VAL A 28 -7.39 -12.03 1.41
CA VAL A 28 -8.05 -12.30 0.12
C VAL A 28 -7.58 -13.61 -0.47
N PRO A 29 -8.39 -14.29 -1.30
CA PRO A 29 -7.97 -15.49 -2.00
C PRO A 29 -6.74 -15.24 -2.87
N PHE A 30 -5.84 -16.21 -2.90
CA PHE A 30 -4.71 -16.19 -3.82
C PHE A 30 -5.19 -16.29 -5.28
N ASP A 31 -4.67 -15.42 -6.12
CA ASP A 31 -5.03 -15.37 -7.53
C ASP A 31 -3.76 -15.45 -8.39
N GLU A 32 -3.47 -16.65 -8.87
CA GLU A 32 -2.31 -16.96 -9.71
C GLU A 32 -2.27 -16.12 -10.98
N SER A 33 -3.43 -15.79 -11.56
CA SER A 33 -3.53 -15.00 -12.78
C SER A 33 -2.96 -13.59 -12.64
N LYS A 34 -2.89 -13.06 -11.42
CA LYS A 34 -2.27 -11.75 -11.16
C LYS A 34 -0.76 -11.80 -11.29
N ILE A 35 -0.14 -12.92 -10.90
CA ILE A 35 1.30 -13.14 -11.05
C ILE A 35 1.63 -13.25 -12.53
N VAL A 36 0.91 -14.10 -13.24
CA VAL A 36 1.09 -14.29 -14.70
C VAL A 36 1.01 -12.93 -15.41
N ARG A 37 -0.08 -12.18 -15.22
CA ARG A 37 -0.25 -10.85 -15.84
C ARG A 37 0.84 -9.84 -15.47
N ALA A 38 1.36 -9.90 -14.26
CA ALA A 38 2.43 -8.99 -13.84
C ALA A 38 3.76 -9.31 -14.54
N ILE A 39 4.08 -10.60 -14.68
CA ILE A 39 5.27 -11.06 -15.41
C ILE A 39 5.12 -10.77 -16.91
N GLU A 40 3.96 -11.05 -17.52
CA GLU A 40 3.68 -10.77 -18.93
C GLU A 40 3.86 -9.29 -19.28
N LYS A 41 3.37 -8.39 -18.43
CA LYS A 41 3.56 -6.94 -18.62
C LYS A 41 5.04 -6.55 -18.63
N ALA A 42 5.84 -7.08 -17.71
CA ALA A 42 7.27 -6.84 -17.68
C ALA A 42 7.97 -7.49 -18.90
N ASN A 43 7.53 -8.70 -19.31
CA ASN A 43 8.06 -9.42 -20.44
C ASN A 43 7.77 -8.73 -21.79
N ALA A 44 6.66 -8.01 -21.89
CA ALA A 44 6.34 -7.19 -23.07
C ALA A 44 7.32 -6.04 -23.28
N GLU A 45 7.93 -5.51 -22.20
CA GLU A 45 8.93 -4.45 -22.26
C GLU A 45 10.34 -4.95 -22.60
N VAL A 46 10.58 -6.27 -22.58
CA VAL A 46 11.86 -6.86 -22.97
C VAL A 46 12.09 -6.65 -24.48
N THR A 47 13.14 -5.92 -24.82
CA THR A 47 13.47 -5.56 -26.21
C THR A 47 14.26 -6.64 -26.95
N ILE A 48 14.96 -7.51 -26.22
CA ILE A 48 15.80 -8.57 -26.79
C ILE A 48 14.97 -9.86 -26.88
N PRO A 49 14.66 -10.36 -28.09
CA PRO A 49 13.80 -11.54 -28.27
C PRO A 49 14.31 -12.80 -27.55
N LEU A 50 15.63 -12.98 -27.47
CA LEU A 50 16.25 -14.13 -26.79
C LEU A 50 16.07 -14.11 -25.25
N GLU A 51 15.80 -12.94 -24.69
CA GLU A 51 15.59 -12.73 -23.25
C GLU A 51 14.11 -12.71 -22.87
N LYS A 52 13.23 -12.83 -23.84
CA LYS A 52 11.79 -12.98 -23.59
C LYS A 52 11.51 -14.37 -23.04
N MET A 53 10.71 -14.39 -21.98
CA MET A 53 10.22 -15.63 -21.41
C MET A 53 9.00 -16.13 -22.20
N SER A 54 8.91 -17.45 -22.42
CA SER A 54 7.71 -18.06 -23.01
C SER A 54 6.53 -18.06 -22.04
N GLU A 55 5.30 -18.08 -22.56
CA GLU A 55 4.08 -18.14 -21.74
C GLU A 55 4.06 -19.37 -20.83
N GLU A 56 4.46 -20.54 -21.35
CA GLU A 56 4.56 -21.79 -20.59
C GLU A 56 5.48 -21.64 -19.34
N LYS A 57 6.59 -20.93 -19.52
CA LYS A 57 7.56 -20.71 -18.45
C LYS A 57 7.05 -19.68 -17.40
N ILE A 58 6.26 -18.72 -17.81
CA ILE A 58 5.59 -17.78 -16.92
C ILE A 58 4.56 -18.51 -16.06
N GLU A 59 3.77 -19.39 -16.66
CA GLU A 59 2.80 -20.22 -15.94
C GLU A 59 3.50 -21.19 -14.97
N GLU A 60 4.62 -21.80 -15.39
CA GLU A 60 5.43 -22.69 -14.53
C GLU A 60 5.92 -21.95 -13.28
N ILE A 61 6.43 -20.72 -13.42
CA ILE A 61 6.86 -19.89 -12.30
C ILE A 61 5.69 -19.54 -11.39
N ALA A 62 4.55 -19.12 -11.95
CA ALA A 62 3.37 -18.80 -11.17
C ALA A 62 2.86 -20.01 -10.36
N ALA A 63 2.81 -21.17 -10.98
CA ALA A 63 2.44 -22.44 -10.33
C ALA A 63 3.45 -22.85 -9.24
N GLN A 64 4.75 -22.58 -9.43
CA GLN A 64 5.77 -22.82 -8.40
C GLN A 64 5.56 -21.91 -7.19
N ILE A 65 5.33 -20.62 -7.41
CA ILE A 65 5.07 -19.64 -6.35
C ILE A 65 3.82 -20.03 -5.55
N LYS A 66 2.78 -20.54 -6.22
CA LYS A 66 1.60 -21.08 -5.55
C LYS A 66 1.94 -22.24 -4.62
N ARG A 67 2.69 -23.23 -5.11
CA ARG A 67 3.16 -24.36 -4.28
C ARG A 67 3.99 -23.88 -3.08
N ASP A 68 4.86 -22.91 -3.29
CA ASP A 68 5.68 -22.35 -2.22
C ASP A 68 4.84 -21.59 -1.19
N ALA A 69 3.75 -20.95 -1.62
CA ALA A 69 2.81 -20.30 -0.72
C ALA A 69 1.97 -21.32 0.06
N GLU A 70 1.54 -22.41 -0.58
CA GLU A 70 0.86 -23.54 0.09
C GLU A 70 1.76 -24.17 1.15
N ASN A 71 3.05 -24.36 0.84
CA ASN A 71 4.03 -24.98 1.75
C ASN A 71 4.46 -24.04 2.90
N ALA A 72 4.18 -22.76 2.82
CA ALA A 72 4.57 -21.80 3.86
C ALA A 72 3.81 -21.98 5.18
N GLY A 73 2.66 -22.69 5.18
CA GLY A 73 1.85 -22.96 6.36
C GLY A 73 1.22 -21.72 7.00
N ARG A 74 1.20 -20.58 6.26
CA ARG A 74 0.61 -19.32 6.68
C ARG A 74 0.23 -18.47 5.48
N ASP A 75 -0.65 -17.49 5.68
CA ASP A 75 -0.94 -16.49 4.66
C ASP A 75 0.31 -15.63 4.39
N LEU A 76 0.73 -15.55 3.14
CA LEU A 76 1.83 -14.68 2.74
C LEU A 76 1.31 -13.28 2.41
N SER A 77 2.14 -12.29 2.64
CA SER A 77 1.85 -10.92 2.18
C SER A 77 2.05 -10.78 0.67
N VAL A 78 1.42 -9.76 0.08
CA VAL A 78 1.65 -9.42 -1.34
C VAL A 78 3.11 -9.13 -1.61
N GLU A 79 3.83 -8.53 -0.66
CA GLU A 79 5.26 -8.25 -0.75
C GLU A 79 6.07 -9.54 -0.85
N GLU A 80 5.83 -10.49 0.03
CA GLU A 80 6.53 -11.80 0.01
C GLU A 80 6.27 -12.57 -1.29
N ILE A 81 5.05 -12.50 -1.82
CA ILE A 81 4.75 -13.09 -3.14
C ILE A 81 5.56 -12.39 -4.25
N GLN A 82 5.65 -11.06 -4.21
CA GLN A 82 6.41 -10.29 -5.19
C GLN A 82 7.91 -10.58 -5.11
N ASP A 83 8.47 -10.72 -3.90
CA ASP A 83 9.86 -11.10 -3.68
C ASP A 83 10.14 -12.49 -4.25
N LYS A 84 9.24 -13.45 -4.04
CA LYS A 84 9.34 -14.80 -4.66
C LYS A 84 9.31 -14.76 -6.18
N VAL A 85 8.53 -13.85 -6.79
CA VAL A 85 8.52 -13.65 -8.25
C VAL A 85 9.90 -13.15 -8.71
N GLU A 86 10.46 -12.15 -8.04
CA GLU A 86 11.77 -11.58 -8.35
C GLU A 86 12.87 -12.64 -8.27
N ASP A 87 12.91 -13.40 -7.18
CA ASP A 87 13.87 -14.50 -6.97
C ASP A 87 13.73 -15.58 -8.05
N SER A 88 12.51 -16.00 -8.38
CA SER A 88 12.25 -17.02 -9.39
C SER A 88 12.72 -16.59 -10.78
N LEU A 89 12.49 -15.31 -11.14
CA LEU A 89 12.97 -14.75 -12.41
C LEU A 89 14.51 -14.70 -12.48
N MET A 90 15.17 -14.35 -11.37
CA MET A 90 16.62 -14.33 -11.27
C MET A 90 17.23 -15.75 -11.34
N ILE A 91 16.65 -16.68 -10.60
CA ILE A 91 17.10 -18.08 -10.57
C ILE A 91 16.93 -18.73 -11.97
N ALA A 92 15.84 -18.40 -12.67
CA ALA A 92 15.61 -18.87 -14.03
C ALA A 92 16.53 -18.21 -15.08
N GLY A 93 17.39 -17.26 -14.68
CA GLY A 93 18.38 -16.60 -15.54
C GLY A 93 17.83 -15.42 -16.35
N TYR A 94 16.58 -15.00 -16.16
CA TYR A 94 15.97 -13.90 -16.88
C TYR A 94 16.23 -12.56 -16.20
N CYS A 95 17.51 -12.19 -16.05
CA CYS A 95 17.91 -11.01 -15.27
C CYS A 95 17.36 -9.69 -15.81
N THR A 96 17.23 -9.53 -17.13
CA THR A 96 16.65 -8.32 -17.74
C THR A 96 15.17 -8.21 -17.40
N LEU A 97 14.44 -9.30 -17.51
CA LEU A 97 13.02 -9.38 -17.13
C LEU A 97 12.84 -9.10 -15.64
N ALA A 98 13.68 -9.67 -14.78
CA ALA A 98 13.65 -9.42 -13.32
C ALA A 98 13.85 -7.92 -13.02
N ARG A 99 14.80 -7.24 -13.67
CA ARG A 99 15.01 -5.79 -13.51
C ARG A 99 13.80 -4.97 -13.94
N LEU A 100 13.18 -5.32 -15.06
CA LEU A 100 11.98 -4.66 -15.54
C LEU A 100 10.82 -4.86 -14.57
N TYR A 101 10.65 -6.06 -14.05
CA TYR A 101 9.64 -6.37 -13.04
C TYR A 101 9.83 -5.56 -11.75
N ILE A 102 11.05 -5.52 -11.20
CA ILE A 102 11.41 -4.71 -10.01
C ILE A 102 11.13 -3.22 -10.26
N THR A 103 11.55 -2.71 -11.43
CA THR A 103 11.32 -1.30 -11.80
C THR A 103 9.83 -0.99 -11.92
N TYR A 104 9.06 -1.88 -12.52
CA TYR A 104 7.60 -1.77 -12.63
C TYR A 104 6.95 -1.75 -11.24
N ARG A 105 7.31 -2.69 -10.37
CA ARG A 105 6.84 -2.77 -8.98
C ARG A 105 7.13 -1.46 -8.22
N TYR A 106 8.35 -0.95 -8.34
CA TYR A 106 8.76 0.30 -7.69
C TYR A 106 7.97 1.51 -8.20
N LYS A 107 7.83 1.66 -9.52
CA LYS A 107 7.02 2.74 -10.12
C LYS A 107 5.57 2.68 -9.64
N HIS A 108 4.95 1.52 -9.67
CA HIS A 108 3.58 1.34 -9.16
C HIS A 108 3.41 1.64 -7.68
N ASN A 109 4.44 1.39 -6.87
CA ASN A 109 4.44 1.76 -5.47
C ASN A 109 4.51 3.28 -5.29
N LEU A 110 5.36 3.95 -6.07
CA LEU A 110 5.46 5.42 -6.06
C LEU A 110 4.16 6.07 -6.53
N ASP A 111 3.57 5.59 -7.62
CA ASP A 111 2.33 6.13 -8.17
C ASP A 111 1.16 5.99 -7.20
N ARG A 112 1.07 4.87 -6.47
CA ARG A 112 0.07 4.69 -5.42
C ARG A 112 0.28 5.66 -4.26
N LYS A 113 1.52 5.86 -3.82
CA LYS A 113 1.85 6.80 -2.75
C LYS A 113 1.55 8.25 -3.15
N LYS A 114 1.93 8.65 -4.36
CA LYS A 114 1.59 9.96 -4.93
C LYS A 114 0.08 10.15 -5.07
N SER A 115 -0.60 9.16 -5.66
CA SER A 115 -2.05 9.20 -5.89
C SER A 115 -2.87 9.42 -4.61
N THR A 116 -2.39 8.98 -3.43
CA THR A 116 -3.12 9.18 -2.18
C THR A 116 -2.96 10.60 -1.65
N LEU A 117 -1.74 11.14 -1.63
CA LEU A 117 -1.48 12.52 -1.21
C LEU A 117 -2.10 13.52 -2.20
N ASP A 118 -1.88 13.30 -3.50
CA ASP A 118 -2.41 14.17 -4.56
C ASP A 118 -3.94 14.21 -4.52
N LYS A 119 -4.62 13.08 -4.33
CA LYS A 119 -6.08 13.02 -4.20
C LYS A 119 -6.59 13.76 -2.97
N LYS A 120 -5.90 13.65 -1.84
CA LYS A 120 -6.26 14.41 -0.64
C LYS A 120 -6.10 15.91 -0.86
N ILE A 121 -5.00 16.34 -1.48
CA ILE A 121 -4.77 17.75 -1.83
C ILE A 121 -5.80 18.22 -2.85
N GLU A 122 -6.06 17.45 -3.90
CA GLU A 122 -7.05 17.75 -4.92
C GLU A 122 -8.46 17.89 -4.33
N SER A 123 -8.81 17.04 -3.39
CA SER A 123 -10.09 17.09 -2.68
C SER A 123 -10.26 18.40 -1.88
N LEU A 124 -9.16 18.94 -1.36
CA LEU A 124 -9.15 20.22 -0.65
C LEU A 124 -9.25 21.44 -1.58
N ILE A 125 -8.61 21.34 -2.75
CA ILE A 125 -8.57 22.45 -3.74
C ILE A 125 -9.88 22.53 -4.52
N ASN A 126 -10.49 21.39 -4.86
CA ASN A 126 -11.69 21.29 -5.70
C ASN A 126 -13.00 21.48 -4.92
N VAL A 127 -13.00 22.33 -3.93
CA VAL A 127 -14.20 22.71 -3.19
C VAL A 127 -15.17 23.43 -4.14
N LYS A 128 -16.29 22.77 -4.48
CA LYS A 128 -17.32 23.36 -5.33
C LYS A 128 -18.28 24.19 -4.49
N VAL A 129 -18.34 25.48 -4.79
CA VAL A 129 -19.39 26.36 -4.25
C VAL A 129 -20.64 26.21 -5.12
N ASN A 130 -21.71 25.69 -4.54
CA ASN A 130 -23.00 25.58 -5.20
C ASN A 130 -23.66 26.97 -5.42
N LYS A 131 -24.66 27.05 -6.31
CA LYS A 131 -25.35 28.29 -6.61
C LYS A 131 -26.11 28.87 -5.40
N ASP A 132 -26.41 28.09 -4.40
CA ASP A 132 -27.05 28.49 -3.14
C ASP A 132 -26.06 28.95 -2.07
N GLY A 133 -24.77 29.04 -2.42
CA GLY A 133 -23.70 29.38 -1.50
C GLY A 133 -23.25 28.24 -0.57
N SER A 134 -23.86 27.08 -0.66
CA SER A 134 -23.40 25.88 0.05
C SER A 134 -22.14 25.34 -0.62
N VAL A 135 -21.24 24.77 0.18
CA VAL A 135 -20.01 24.17 -0.29
C VAL A 135 -20.19 22.66 -0.32
N SER A 136 -20.18 22.08 -1.51
CA SER A 136 -20.15 20.63 -1.67
C SER A 136 -18.73 20.19 -2.06
N GLY A 137 -18.21 19.25 -1.32
CA GLY A 137 -16.88 18.68 -1.53
C GLY A 137 -16.38 18.07 -0.23
N SER A 138 -15.21 17.49 -0.25
CA SER A 138 -14.56 16.72 0.81
C SER A 138 -14.34 17.41 2.16
N ASN A 139 -14.99 18.55 2.38
CA ASN A 139 -14.96 19.23 3.68
C ASN A 139 -15.58 18.41 4.81
N GLU A 140 -16.44 17.41 4.49
CA GLU A 140 -17.05 16.57 5.51
C GLU A 140 -16.03 15.69 6.24
N GLU A 141 -15.03 15.14 5.53
CA GLU A 141 -13.96 14.35 6.17
C GLU A 141 -13.11 15.19 7.11
N VAL A 142 -12.74 16.40 6.67
CA VAL A 142 -11.95 17.32 7.49
C VAL A 142 -12.73 17.82 8.70
N ASN A 143 -14.02 18.11 8.53
CA ASN A 143 -14.90 18.52 9.63
C ASN A 143 -15.17 17.37 10.61
N GLN A 144 -15.14 16.11 10.17
CA GLN A 144 -15.24 14.94 11.03
C GLN A 144 -13.97 14.72 11.86
N GLU A 145 -12.77 14.95 11.26
CA GLU A 145 -11.52 14.86 12.00
C GLU A 145 -11.37 15.96 13.04
N ASN A 146 -11.77 17.19 12.71
CA ASN A 146 -11.69 18.31 13.63
C ASN A 146 -12.76 19.37 13.33
N SER A 147 -13.83 19.40 14.14
CA SER A 147 -14.95 20.32 14.01
C SER A 147 -14.58 21.81 14.15
N ASN A 148 -13.37 22.11 14.65
CA ASN A 148 -12.87 23.48 14.77
C ASN A 148 -12.13 23.95 13.51
N LYS A 149 -11.89 23.06 12.53
CA LYS A 149 -11.21 23.39 11.28
C LYS A 149 -12.24 23.59 10.16
N ASP A 150 -12.53 24.84 9.84
CA ASP A 150 -13.35 25.18 8.66
C ASP A 150 -12.44 25.36 7.43
N THR A 151 -12.48 24.39 6.51
CA THR A 151 -11.68 24.40 5.28
C THR A 151 -12.08 25.52 4.28
N LYS A 152 -13.16 26.27 4.54
CA LYS A 152 -13.46 27.49 3.79
C LYS A 152 -12.49 28.63 4.10
N VAL A 153 -11.83 28.55 5.25
CA VAL A 153 -10.84 29.56 5.66
C VAL A 153 -9.48 29.18 5.08
N LEU A 154 -8.89 30.06 4.29
CA LEU A 154 -7.65 29.83 3.57
C LEU A 154 -6.48 29.39 4.47
N SER A 155 -6.36 29.96 5.67
CA SER A 155 -5.34 29.59 6.64
C SER A 155 -5.51 28.15 7.13
N VAL A 156 -6.75 27.72 7.38
CA VAL A 156 -7.07 26.34 7.79
C VAL A 156 -6.79 25.35 6.65
N GLN A 157 -7.12 25.73 5.41
CA GLN A 157 -6.82 24.91 4.25
C GLN A 157 -5.31 24.68 4.08
N ARG A 158 -4.51 25.76 4.27
CA ARG A 158 -3.04 25.69 4.20
C ARG A 158 -2.47 24.83 5.34
N ASP A 159 -2.99 24.96 6.55
CA ASP A 159 -2.59 24.17 7.71
C ASP A 159 -2.88 22.69 7.48
N TYR A 160 -4.06 22.36 6.94
CA TYR A 160 -4.41 20.99 6.59
C TYR A 160 -3.48 20.39 5.53
N MET A 161 -3.18 21.14 4.47
CA MET A 161 -2.23 20.70 3.44
C MET A 161 -0.83 20.46 4.02
N ALA A 162 -0.38 21.33 4.92
CA ALA A 162 0.89 21.17 5.62
C ALA A 162 0.89 19.92 6.52
N GLY A 163 -0.22 19.66 7.20
CA GLY A 163 -0.40 18.46 8.02
C GLY A 163 -0.35 17.17 7.20
N GLU A 164 -1.02 17.11 6.05
CA GLU A 164 -0.96 15.94 5.16
C GLU A 164 0.46 15.69 4.62
N TRP A 165 1.17 16.76 4.26
CA TRP A 165 2.57 16.66 3.88
C TRP A 165 3.44 16.16 5.04
N SER A 166 3.26 16.68 6.25
CA SER A 166 3.98 16.28 7.45
C SER A 166 3.76 14.81 7.79
N ARG A 167 2.52 14.33 7.75
CA ARG A 167 2.19 12.88 7.97
C ARG A 167 2.93 11.97 7.00
N GLU A 168 2.91 12.33 5.73
CA GLU A 168 3.58 11.51 4.71
C GLU A 168 5.10 11.56 4.86
N TYR A 169 5.67 12.73 5.15
CA TYR A 169 7.09 12.90 5.39
C TYR A 169 7.55 12.16 6.65
N THR A 170 6.80 12.26 7.74
CA THR A 170 7.04 11.56 9.01
C THR A 170 7.06 10.06 8.81
N SER A 171 6.06 9.53 8.10
CA SER A 171 5.96 8.08 7.83
C SER A 171 7.08 7.56 6.95
N ARG A 172 7.63 8.38 6.05
CA ARG A 172 8.69 7.95 5.12
C ARG A 172 10.09 8.11 5.67
N ASN A 173 10.32 9.14 6.50
CA ASN A 173 11.67 9.60 6.79
C ASN A 173 11.99 9.70 8.27
N LEU A 174 11.00 9.85 9.15
CA LEU A 174 11.22 10.09 10.56
C LEU A 174 10.95 8.88 11.45
N LEU A 175 10.03 8.02 11.06
CA LEU A 175 9.66 6.83 11.82
C LEU A 175 10.29 5.56 11.21
N PRO A 176 10.72 4.61 12.05
CA PRO A 176 11.11 3.28 11.61
C PRO A 176 9.94 2.56 10.90
N GLU A 177 10.26 1.70 9.94
CA GLU A 177 9.25 1.03 9.12
C GLU A 177 8.30 0.12 9.92
N ASP A 178 8.81 -0.55 10.93
CA ASP A 178 8.04 -1.39 11.86
C ASP A 178 7.04 -0.57 12.66
N VAL A 179 7.41 0.63 13.12
CA VAL A 179 6.51 1.58 13.80
C VAL A 179 5.41 2.08 12.86
N VAL A 180 5.77 2.43 11.62
CA VAL A 180 4.80 2.86 10.60
C VAL A 180 3.81 1.74 10.28
N ASN A 181 4.28 0.50 10.16
CA ASN A 181 3.42 -0.65 9.91
C ASN A 181 2.50 -0.94 11.10
N ALA A 182 3.02 -0.91 12.32
CA ALA A 182 2.24 -1.08 13.53
C ALA A 182 1.15 -0.01 13.69
N HIS A 183 1.45 1.25 13.34
CA HIS A 183 0.47 2.34 13.31
C HIS A 183 -0.61 2.12 12.26
N ARG A 184 -0.24 1.70 11.02
CA ARG A 184 -1.19 1.45 9.92
C ARG A 184 -2.18 0.34 10.22
N ILE A 185 -1.75 -0.72 10.90
CA ILE A 185 -2.63 -1.84 11.28
C ILE A 185 -3.35 -1.62 12.62
N GLY A 186 -3.16 -0.46 13.23
CA GLY A 186 -3.85 -0.07 14.46
C GLY A 186 -3.33 -0.73 15.74
N LEU A 187 -2.15 -1.35 15.73
CA LEU A 187 -1.52 -1.90 16.94
C LEU A 187 -1.04 -0.80 17.90
N ILE A 188 -0.57 0.31 17.34
CA ILE A 188 -0.16 1.50 18.08
C ILE A 188 -0.74 2.73 17.40
N HIS A 189 -0.85 3.82 18.14
CA HIS A 189 -1.18 5.13 17.60
C HIS A 189 0.00 6.09 17.84
N VAL A 190 0.61 6.57 16.74
CA VAL A 190 1.61 7.63 16.79
C VAL A 190 0.86 8.95 16.69
N HIS A 191 0.88 9.72 17.77
CA HIS A 191 0.17 10.99 17.89
C HIS A 191 0.88 12.10 17.13
N ASP A 192 0.13 13.11 16.65
CA ASP A 192 0.63 14.34 16.04
C ASP A 192 1.61 14.16 14.86
N THR A 193 1.42 13.12 14.06
CA THR A 193 2.23 12.90 12.85
C THR A 193 2.12 14.03 11.83
N ASP A 194 1.04 14.82 11.88
CA ASP A 194 0.78 16.00 11.07
C ASP A 194 1.60 17.24 11.50
N TYR A 195 2.19 17.20 12.71
CA TYR A 195 3.06 18.26 13.22
C TYR A 195 4.51 17.81 13.47
N MET A 196 4.80 16.51 13.41
CA MET A 196 6.10 15.96 13.78
C MET A 196 7.25 16.47 12.91
N ALA A 197 7.01 16.79 11.64
CA ALA A 197 8.01 17.38 10.74
C ALA A 197 8.25 18.87 11.01
N GLN A 198 7.36 19.53 11.76
CA GLN A 198 7.48 20.91 12.19
C GLN A 198 7.26 20.98 13.70
N PRO A 199 8.31 20.76 14.51
CA PRO A 199 8.19 20.75 15.97
C PRO A 199 7.96 22.16 16.49
N GLU A 200 6.77 22.69 16.27
CA GLU A 200 6.27 23.85 17.00
C GLU A 200 5.51 23.31 18.23
N GLY A 201 5.88 23.85 19.37
CA GLY A 201 5.46 23.41 20.69
C GLY A 201 3.99 23.11 20.85
N ASN A 202 3.62 21.90 20.51
CA ASN A 202 2.32 21.34 20.80
C ASN A 202 2.33 20.80 22.21
N CYS A 203 1.42 21.31 23.00
CA CYS A 203 0.94 20.81 24.28
C CYS A 203 1.91 19.87 25.02
N CYS A 204 3.09 20.37 25.40
CA CYS A 204 3.85 19.71 26.43
C CYS A 204 3.07 19.80 27.73
N LEU A 205 2.35 18.74 28.07
CA LEU A 205 2.00 18.51 29.45
C LEU A 205 3.28 18.22 30.21
N ILE A 206 3.90 19.28 30.69
CA ILE A 206 4.98 19.19 31.68
C ILE A 206 4.26 19.00 33.01
N ASN A 207 4.29 17.79 33.52
CA ASN A 207 4.00 17.50 34.91
C ASN A 207 5.22 17.84 35.77
#